data_e18a521aa5593dc69b78eda9ca485ebd
#
_entry.id   e18a521aa5593dc69b78eda9ca485ebd
#
_cell.length_a   1.000
_cell.length_b   1.000
_cell.length_c   1.000
_cell.angle_alpha   90.00
_cell.angle_beta   90.00
_cell.angle_gamma   90.00
#
_symmetry.space_group_name_H-M   'P 1'
#
loop_
_entity.id
_entity.type
_entity.pdbx_description
1 polymer ?
#
loop_
_entity_poly.entity_id
_entity_poly.type
_entity_poly.pdbx_seq_one_letter_code
_entity_poly.pdbx_strand_id
1 'polypeptide(L)'
;MKYFVNLFVIIIIIIFPQVVKSNDKIVYININKIINQSIAGDFINKELEKLHNTNLSNLNKVKDELQMEEEKIISKKNIISDDEYLKQIDLLKAKVNNYQNKQKKC
;
A
#
# COMPACT_ATOMS: atom_id res chain seq x y z
N MET A 1 -68.73 -13.85 -34.45
CA MET A 1 -67.82 -12.73 -34.73
C MET A 1 -67.42 -11.96 -33.49
N LYS A 2 -68.31 -11.71 -32.55
CA LYS A 2 -67.95 -10.99 -31.29
C LYS A 2 -66.79 -11.65 -30.48
N TYR A 3 -66.77 -12.95 -30.40
CA TYR A 3 -65.76 -13.72 -29.68
C TYR A 3 -64.43 -13.72 -30.39
N PHE A 4 -64.36 -13.60 -31.70
CA PHE A 4 -63.17 -13.56 -32.48
C PHE A 4 -62.45 -12.20 -32.30
N VAL A 5 -63.23 -11.12 -32.22
CA VAL A 5 -62.71 -9.78 -31.95
C VAL A 5 -62.11 -9.68 -30.55
N ASN A 6 -62.80 -10.25 -29.55
CA ASN A 6 -62.29 -10.27 -28.17
C ASN A 6 -60.98 -11.08 -28.05
N LEU A 7 -60.91 -12.23 -28.73
CA LEU A 7 -59.66 -13.03 -28.73
C LEU A 7 -58.51 -12.28 -29.38
N PHE A 8 -58.78 -11.54 -30.46
CA PHE A 8 -57.79 -10.74 -31.17
C PHE A 8 -57.25 -9.57 -30.32
N VAL A 9 -58.12 -8.93 -29.53
CA VAL A 9 -57.73 -7.86 -28.60
C VAL A 9 -56.82 -8.40 -27.47
N ILE A 10 -57.10 -9.58 -26.94
CA ILE A 10 -56.32 -10.24 -25.90
C ILE A 10 -54.90 -10.56 -26.42
N ILE A 11 -54.78 -11.05 -27.65
CA ILE A 11 -53.51 -11.36 -28.29
C ILE A 11 -52.65 -10.08 -28.48
N ILE A 12 -53.27 -8.97 -28.85
CA ILE A 12 -52.56 -7.67 -29.03
C ILE A 12 -51.99 -7.19 -27.69
N ILE A 13 -52.71 -7.34 -26.57
CA ILE A 13 -52.26 -6.93 -25.24
C ILE A 13 -51.05 -7.75 -24.77
N ILE A 14 -50.97 -9.04 -25.14
CA ILE A 14 -49.86 -9.93 -24.78
C ILE A 14 -48.59 -9.62 -25.58
N ILE A 15 -48.74 -9.13 -26.82
CA ILE A 15 -47.60 -8.84 -27.72
C ILE A 15 -46.91 -7.49 -27.41
N PHE A 16 -47.60 -6.58 -26.68
CA PHE A 16 -46.96 -5.34 -26.27
C PHE A 16 -45.86 -5.64 -25.24
N PRO A 17 -44.57 -5.57 -25.64
CA PRO A 17 -43.49 -5.76 -24.67
C PRO A 17 -43.57 -4.60 -23.68
N GLN A 18 -43.74 -4.92 -22.42
CA GLN A 18 -43.51 -3.98 -21.33
C GLN A 18 -42.05 -3.54 -21.43
N VAL A 19 -41.80 -2.38 -21.99
CA VAL A 19 -40.48 -1.74 -21.96
C VAL A 19 -40.23 -1.36 -20.51
N VAL A 20 -39.70 -2.28 -19.74
CA VAL A 20 -39.13 -2.01 -18.42
C VAL A 20 -37.92 -1.14 -18.67
N LYS A 21 -38.05 0.18 -18.52
CA LYS A 21 -36.92 1.07 -18.41
C LYS A 21 -36.21 0.72 -17.11
N SER A 22 -35.23 -0.20 -17.19
CA SER A 22 -34.23 -0.36 -16.17
C SER A 22 -33.44 0.94 -16.13
N ASN A 23 -33.73 1.76 -15.14
CA ASN A 23 -32.95 2.96 -14.86
C ASN A 23 -31.71 2.47 -14.07
N ASP A 24 -30.80 1.81 -14.76
CA ASP A 24 -29.51 1.43 -14.20
C ASP A 24 -28.73 2.73 -13.88
N LYS A 25 -28.98 3.24 -12.68
CA LYS A 25 -28.11 4.26 -12.10
C LYS A 25 -26.77 3.58 -11.83
N ILE A 26 -25.83 3.75 -12.75
CA ILE A 26 -24.44 3.36 -12.52
C ILE A 26 -23.93 4.28 -11.42
N VAL A 27 -23.91 3.77 -10.20
CA VAL A 27 -23.33 4.48 -9.05
C VAL A 27 -21.86 4.17 -9.04
N TYR A 28 -21.04 5.16 -9.42
CA TYR A 28 -19.60 5.07 -9.23
C TYR A 28 -19.29 5.15 -7.74
N ILE A 29 -18.85 4.04 -7.17
CA ILE A 29 -18.37 4.00 -5.80
C ILE A 29 -16.90 4.45 -5.82
N ASN A 30 -16.61 5.62 -5.29
CA ASN A 30 -15.24 6.05 -5.10
C ASN A 30 -14.67 5.35 -3.86
N ILE A 31 -13.98 4.23 -4.08
CA ILE A 31 -13.41 3.37 -3.04
C ILE A 31 -12.46 4.16 -2.14
N ASN A 32 -11.65 5.07 -2.72
CA ASN A 32 -10.74 5.91 -1.96
C ASN A 32 -11.49 6.83 -0.98
N LYS A 33 -12.63 7.38 -1.41
CA LYS A 33 -13.47 8.22 -0.54
C LYS A 33 -14.08 7.40 0.61
N ILE A 34 -14.53 6.18 0.34
CA ILE A 34 -15.09 5.31 1.37
C ILE A 34 -14.03 4.90 2.38
N ILE A 35 -12.84 4.51 1.92
CA ILE A 35 -11.73 4.12 2.80
C ILE A 35 -11.34 5.30 3.69
N ASN A 36 -11.17 6.51 3.12
CA ASN A 36 -10.72 7.68 3.87
C ASN A 36 -11.79 8.31 4.77
N GLN A 37 -13.08 8.03 4.55
CA GLN A 37 -14.19 8.58 5.33
C GLN A 37 -14.86 7.56 6.25
N SER A 38 -14.44 6.29 6.22
CA SER A 38 -14.95 5.27 7.13
C SER A 38 -14.14 5.23 8.43
N ILE A 39 -14.78 4.85 9.53
CA ILE A 39 -14.09 4.62 10.82
C ILE A 39 -12.99 3.56 10.68
N ALA A 40 -13.23 2.51 9.87
CA ALA A 40 -12.25 1.49 9.59
C ALA A 40 -11.06 2.05 8.78
N GLY A 41 -11.32 2.92 7.80
CA GLY A 41 -10.27 3.58 7.01
C GLY A 41 -9.42 4.52 7.85
N ASP A 42 -10.01 5.29 8.75
CA ASP A 42 -9.29 6.16 9.68
C ASP A 42 -8.39 5.34 10.62
N PHE A 43 -8.90 4.22 11.13
CA PHE A 43 -8.10 3.30 11.96
C PHE A 43 -6.91 2.72 11.17
N ILE A 44 -7.14 2.24 9.94
CA ILE A 44 -6.07 1.70 9.09
C ILE A 44 -5.02 2.76 8.78
N ASN A 45 -5.43 3.98 8.44
CA ASN A 45 -4.52 5.07 8.15
C ASN A 45 -3.65 5.44 9.36
N LYS A 46 -4.23 5.50 10.57
CA LYS A 46 -3.49 5.74 11.81
C LYS A 46 -2.49 4.61 12.13
N GLU A 47 -2.87 3.36 11.93
CA GLU A 47 -1.94 2.23 12.13
C GLU A 47 -0.81 2.22 11.10
N LEU A 48 -1.10 2.55 9.83
CA LEU A 48 -0.08 2.69 8.80
C LEU A 48 0.89 3.82 9.11
N GLU A 49 0.39 4.98 9.54
CA GLU A 49 1.22 6.13 9.93
C GLU A 49 2.11 5.76 11.12
N LYS A 50 1.56 5.12 12.14
CA LYS A 50 2.32 4.65 13.30
C LYS A 50 3.41 3.65 12.91
N LEU A 51 3.08 2.68 12.05
CA LEU A 51 4.04 1.71 11.55
C LEU A 51 5.14 2.38 10.71
N HIS A 52 4.78 3.32 9.86
CA HIS A 52 5.71 4.11 9.06
C HIS A 52 6.67 4.90 9.95
N ASN A 53 6.16 5.64 10.93
CA ASN A 53 6.96 6.42 11.87
C ASN A 53 7.88 5.52 12.71
N THR A 54 7.42 4.35 13.12
CA THR A 54 8.24 3.36 13.84
C THR A 54 9.38 2.86 12.94
N ASN A 55 9.09 2.53 11.69
CA ASN A 55 10.11 2.10 10.73
C ASN A 55 11.15 3.19 10.45
N LEU A 56 10.71 4.44 10.25
CA LEU A 56 11.62 5.58 10.10
C LEU A 56 12.52 5.79 11.32
N SER A 57 11.95 5.70 12.52
CA SER A 57 12.72 5.81 13.76
C SER A 57 13.77 4.70 13.86
N ASN A 58 13.41 3.47 13.54
CA ASN A 58 14.34 2.34 13.55
C ASN A 58 15.45 2.50 12.50
N LEU A 59 15.11 2.97 11.28
CA LEU A 59 16.11 3.23 10.25
C LEU A 59 17.07 4.35 10.65
N ASN A 60 16.58 5.41 11.29
CA ASN A 60 17.43 6.48 11.79
C ASN A 60 18.39 6.00 12.88
N LYS A 61 17.92 5.18 13.83
CA LYS A 61 18.77 4.57 14.85
C LYS A 61 19.90 3.73 14.23
N VAL A 62 19.57 2.88 13.26
CA VAL A 62 20.57 2.06 12.56
C VAL A 62 21.57 2.94 11.80
N LYS A 63 21.10 4.03 11.18
CA LYS A 63 21.97 5.00 10.52
C LYS A 63 22.97 5.62 11.50
N ASP A 64 22.48 6.08 12.65
CA ASP A 64 23.32 6.70 13.67
C ASP A 64 24.35 5.70 14.25
N GLU A 65 23.92 4.45 14.47
CA GLU A 65 24.81 3.36 14.89
C GLU A 65 25.94 3.10 13.86
N LEU A 66 25.59 3.06 12.57
CA LEU A 66 26.57 2.88 11.49
C LEU A 66 27.56 4.05 11.41
N GLN A 67 27.10 5.29 11.60
CA GLN A 67 27.97 6.45 11.64
C GLN A 67 28.95 6.39 12.83
N MET A 68 28.46 6.05 14.00
CA MET A 68 29.35 5.89 15.18
C MET A 68 30.35 4.75 15.00
N GLU A 69 29.95 3.66 14.35
CA GLU A 69 30.84 2.55 14.05
C GLU A 69 31.91 2.95 13.04
N GLU A 70 31.55 3.71 12.00
CA GLU A 70 32.48 4.28 11.03
C GLU A 70 33.51 5.19 11.70
N GLU A 71 33.07 6.12 12.54
CA GLU A 71 33.96 7.02 13.29
C GLU A 71 34.94 6.25 14.18
N LYS A 72 34.47 5.18 14.85
CA LYS A 72 35.33 4.31 15.67
C LYS A 72 36.38 3.58 14.83
N ILE A 73 36.02 3.11 13.65
CA ILE A 73 36.97 2.43 12.75
C ILE A 73 38.01 3.42 12.24
N ILE A 74 37.59 4.62 11.83
CA ILE A 74 38.47 5.65 11.34
C ILE A 74 39.44 6.09 12.45
N SER A 75 38.97 6.28 13.67
CA SER A 75 39.81 6.67 14.81
C SER A 75 40.88 5.64 15.16
N LYS A 76 40.63 4.37 14.87
CA LYS A 76 41.57 3.27 15.12
C LYS A 76 42.56 3.00 13.99
N LYS A 77 42.41 3.65 12.84
CA LYS A 77 43.21 3.41 11.63
C LYS A 77 44.71 3.42 11.89
N ASN A 78 45.19 4.30 12.79
CA ASN A 78 46.61 4.45 13.12
C ASN A 78 47.08 3.54 14.28
N ILE A 79 46.16 2.79 14.89
CA ILE A 79 46.40 1.98 16.09
C ILE A 79 46.38 0.48 15.79
N ILE A 80 45.59 0.07 14.80
CA ILE A 80 45.41 -1.33 14.40
C ILE A 80 46.19 -1.63 13.11
N SER A 81 46.44 -2.93 12.85
CA SER A 81 47.10 -3.35 11.61
C SER A 81 46.19 -3.10 10.40
N ASP A 82 46.81 -2.95 9.23
CA ASP A 82 46.10 -2.74 7.96
C ASP A 82 45.09 -3.87 7.66
N ASP A 83 45.47 -5.12 7.96
CA ASP A 83 44.58 -6.29 7.75
C ASP A 83 43.33 -6.24 8.65
N GLU A 84 43.50 -5.84 9.90
CA GLU A 84 42.38 -5.68 10.85
C GLU A 84 41.49 -4.51 10.46
N TYR A 85 42.08 -3.40 10.02
CA TYR A 85 41.34 -2.28 9.50
C TYR A 85 40.50 -2.63 8.28
N LEU A 86 41.05 -3.35 7.31
CA LEU A 86 40.32 -3.80 6.12
C LEU A 86 39.18 -4.72 6.47
N LYS A 87 39.37 -5.66 7.40
CA LYS A 87 38.25 -6.52 7.89
C LYS A 87 37.11 -5.72 8.49
N GLN A 88 37.43 -4.72 9.31
CA GLN A 88 36.39 -3.86 9.92
C GLN A 88 35.65 -3.03 8.87
N ILE A 89 36.33 -2.52 7.87
CA ILE A 89 35.73 -1.80 6.73
C ILE A 89 34.80 -2.73 5.93
N ASP A 90 35.19 -3.96 5.65
CA ASP A 90 34.37 -4.89 4.89
C ASP A 90 33.11 -5.31 5.66
N LEU A 91 33.21 -5.48 6.98
CA LEU A 91 32.05 -5.70 7.85
C LEU A 91 31.10 -4.49 7.85
N LEU A 92 31.64 -3.29 7.93
CA LEU A 92 30.84 -2.06 7.86
C LEU A 92 30.13 -1.93 6.51
N LYS A 93 30.81 -2.19 5.41
CA LYS A 93 30.21 -2.19 4.06
C LYS A 93 29.06 -3.18 3.95
N ALA A 94 29.19 -4.39 4.52
CA ALA A 94 28.11 -5.38 4.54
C ALA A 94 26.89 -4.88 5.32
N LYS A 95 27.11 -4.22 6.47
CA LYS A 95 26.05 -3.60 7.28
C LYS A 95 25.36 -2.46 6.54
N VAL A 96 26.12 -1.58 5.88
CA VAL A 96 25.58 -0.49 5.06
C VAL A 96 24.74 -1.01 3.91
N ASN A 97 25.21 -2.04 3.20
CA ASN A 97 24.43 -2.67 2.13
C ASN A 97 23.09 -3.25 2.65
N ASN A 98 23.13 -3.90 3.81
CA ASN A 98 21.91 -4.42 4.43
C ASN A 98 20.93 -3.29 4.82
N TYR A 99 21.44 -2.19 5.36
CA TYR A 99 20.66 -1.00 5.66
C TYR A 99 19.99 -0.42 4.40
N GLN A 100 20.76 -0.24 3.32
CA GLN A 100 20.23 0.26 2.05
C GLN A 100 19.15 -0.67 1.46
N ASN A 101 19.32 -1.98 1.60
CA ASN A 101 18.32 -2.95 1.15
C ASN A 101 17.03 -2.88 1.98
N LYS A 102 17.14 -2.60 3.28
CA LYS A 102 15.96 -2.36 4.14
C LYS A 102 15.24 -1.07 3.76
N GLN A 103 15.98 0.00 3.45
CA GLN A 103 15.38 1.26 2.98
C GLN A 103 14.57 1.08 1.69
N LYS A 104 15.06 0.28 0.74
CA LYS A 104 14.34 0.03 -0.54
C LYS A 104 13.06 -0.77 -0.37
N LYS A 105 12.90 -1.50 0.74
CA LYS A 105 11.71 -2.32 1.01
C LYS A 105 10.66 -1.59 1.86
N CYS A 106 10.99 -0.47 2.44
CA CYS A 106 10.06 0.42 3.14
C CYS A 106 9.50 1.45 2.17
#